data_89af99df3d9484f8f935abedcc4e87e9
#
_entry.id   89af99df3d9484f8f935abedcc4e87e9
#
_cell.length_a   1.000
_cell.length_b   1.000
_cell.length_c   1.000
_cell.angle_alpha   90.00
_cell.angle_beta   90.00
_cell.angle_gamma   90.00
#
_symmetry.space_group_name_H-M   'P 1'
#
loop_
_entity.id
_entity.type
_entity.pdbx_description
1 polymer ?
#
loop_
_entity_poly.entity_id
_entity_poly.type
_entity_poly.pdbx_seq_one_letter_code
_entity_poly.pdbx_strand_id
1 'polypeptide(L)'
;MAFRAHLLTSWFVIASASFNQQSQRYVKFKEGVSVVKPESVLANEEANAVFDEAIEAATSAYKKLLEAGVPAEDARYLLPNAAESKIVVTMNVRELLHFFSLRCCNRAQWRFASW
;
A
#
# COMPACT_ATOMS: atom_id res chain seq x y z
N MET A 1 6.60 -8.76 2.80
CA MET A 1 5.41 -8.24 3.45
C MET A 1 4.84 -7.11 2.59
N ALA A 2 3.56 -7.17 2.23
CA ALA A 2 2.94 -6.19 1.33
C ALA A 2 2.13 -5.18 2.15
N PHE A 3 2.33 -3.89 1.90
CA PHE A 3 1.71 -2.79 2.65
C PHE A 3 1.00 -1.80 1.74
N ARG A 4 0.01 -1.10 2.27
CA ARG A 4 -0.62 0.06 1.62
C ARG A 4 0.39 1.21 1.51
N ALA A 5 0.35 1.96 0.42
CA ALA A 5 1.18 3.16 0.26
C ALA A 5 1.03 4.16 1.44
N HIS A 6 -0.19 4.31 1.95
CA HIS A 6 -0.47 5.18 3.11
C HIS A 6 0.20 4.71 4.41
N LEU A 7 0.34 3.39 4.64
CA LEU A 7 1.00 2.88 5.85
C LEU A 7 2.51 3.12 5.83
N LEU A 8 3.11 3.21 4.65
CA LEU A 8 4.55 3.40 4.52
C LEU A 8 5.03 4.72 5.13
N THR A 9 4.24 5.79 5.04
CA THR A 9 4.59 7.08 5.67
C THR A 9 4.72 6.96 7.19
N SER A 10 4.00 6.04 7.81
CA SER A 10 4.08 5.79 9.27
C SER A 10 5.36 5.07 9.71
N TRP A 11 6.03 4.36 8.80
CA TRP A 11 7.27 3.65 9.09
C TRP A 11 8.48 4.58 9.15
N PHE A 12 8.51 5.63 8.33
CA PHE A 12 9.64 6.57 8.25
C PHE A 12 9.86 7.43 9.49
N VAL A 13 8.99 7.32 10.50
CA VAL A 13 9.18 8.01 11.79
C VAL A 13 10.31 7.38 12.63
N ILE A 14 10.77 6.17 12.28
CA ILE A 14 11.82 5.46 13.02
C ILE A 14 13.16 5.63 12.31
N ALA A 15 13.96 6.55 12.81
CA ALA A 15 15.23 6.95 12.20
C ALA A 15 16.34 5.86 12.23
N SER A 16 16.22 4.84 13.09
CA SER A 16 17.24 3.79 13.28
C SER A 16 16.97 2.51 12.49
N ALA A 17 16.11 2.56 11.47
CA ALA A 17 15.80 1.42 10.61
C ALA A 17 16.20 1.70 9.16
N SER A 18 16.57 0.65 8.43
CA SER A 18 16.77 0.69 6.99
C SER A 18 15.50 0.22 6.27
N PHE A 19 15.03 1.00 5.31
CA PHE A 19 13.83 0.72 4.54
C PHE A 19 14.17 0.53 3.08
N ASN A 20 13.69 -0.55 2.47
CA ASN A 20 13.76 -0.80 1.04
C ASN A 20 12.34 -1.06 0.54
N GLN A 21 11.77 -0.07 -0.14
CA GLN A 21 10.42 -0.10 -0.67
C GLN A 21 10.41 -0.34 -2.16
N GLN A 22 9.49 -1.17 -2.64
CA GLN A 22 9.23 -1.33 -4.07
C GLN A 22 8.81 0.01 -4.68
N SER A 23 9.57 0.47 -5.67
CA SER A 23 9.29 1.73 -6.34
C SER A 23 8.12 1.59 -7.32
N GLN A 24 7.11 2.44 -7.17
CA GLN A 24 6.02 2.59 -8.15
C GLN A 24 6.45 3.41 -9.39
N ARG A 25 7.63 4.03 -9.38
CA ARG A 25 8.16 4.80 -10.52
C ARG A 25 8.77 3.89 -11.59
N TYR A 26 9.39 2.78 -11.16
CA TYR A 26 10.16 1.90 -12.04
C TYR A 26 9.48 0.55 -12.27
N VAL A 27 8.64 0.10 -11.36
CA VAL A 27 7.94 -1.18 -11.50
C VAL A 27 6.57 -0.96 -12.14
N LYS A 28 6.38 -1.51 -13.34
CA LYS A 28 5.12 -1.46 -14.07
C LYS A 28 4.23 -2.62 -13.62
N PHE A 29 2.99 -2.34 -13.26
CA PHE A 29 1.98 -3.34 -12.89
C PHE A 29 1.29 -3.89 -14.15
N LYS A 30 1.99 -4.73 -14.93
CA LYS A 30 1.48 -5.29 -16.20
C LYS A 30 0.30 -6.23 -16.01
N GLU A 31 0.30 -7.01 -14.92
CA GLU A 31 -0.73 -8.03 -14.62
C GLU A 31 -1.92 -7.48 -13.82
N GLY A 32 -1.90 -6.21 -13.46
CA GLY A 32 -2.89 -5.56 -12.61
C GLY A 32 -2.29 -5.05 -11.30
N VAL A 33 -3.08 -4.31 -10.56
CA VAL A 33 -2.69 -3.74 -9.26
C VAL A 33 -3.27 -4.61 -8.15
N SER A 34 -2.40 -5.26 -7.37
CA SER A 34 -2.84 -5.92 -6.15
C SER A 34 -3.29 -4.88 -5.14
N VAL A 35 -4.43 -5.11 -4.48
CA VAL A 35 -5.03 -4.16 -3.53
C VAL A 35 -5.32 -4.80 -2.19
N VAL A 36 -5.29 -3.99 -1.16
CA VAL A 36 -5.65 -4.37 0.20
C VAL A 36 -7.00 -3.77 0.54
N LYS A 37 -8.00 -4.63 0.75
CA LYS A 37 -9.35 -4.22 1.16
C LYS A 37 -9.43 -4.09 2.69
N PRO A 38 -10.02 -2.99 3.21
CA PRO A 38 -10.35 -2.89 4.63
C PRO A 38 -11.43 -3.91 5.04
N GLU A 39 -11.38 -4.38 6.30
CA GLU A 39 -12.40 -5.29 6.84
C GLU A 39 -13.82 -4.71 6.78
N SER A 40 -13.96 -3.41 7.00
CA SER A 40 -15.24 -2.70 6.89
C SER A 40 -15.85 -2.74 5.47
N VAL A 41 -15.02 -2.82 4.45
CA VAL A 41 -15.47 -2.98 3.05
C VAL A 41 -15.84 -4.44 2.79
N LEU A 42 -15.05 -5.38 3.29
CA LEU A 42 -15.34 -6.82 3.15
C LEU A 42 -16.60 -7.26 3.88
N ALA A 43 -16.93 -6.61 4.98
CA ALA A 43 -18.14 -6.90 5.78
C ALA A 43 -19.44 -6.43 5.12
N ASN A 44 -19.37 -5.59 4.07
CA ASN A 44 -20.54 -5.05 3.37
C ASN A 44 -20.43 -5.38 1.87
N GLU A 45 -21.33 -6.23 1.39
CA GLU A 45 -21.31 -6.74 0.01
C GLU A 45 -21.49 -5.61 -1.03
N GLU A 46 -22.37 -4.66 -0.77
CA GLU A 46 -22.58 -3.49 -1.64
C GLU A 46 -21.32 -2.60 -1.69
N ALA A 47 -20.74 -2.30 -0.54
CA ALA A 47 -19.49 -1.52 -0.46
C ALA A 47 -18.31 -2.23 -1.14
N ASN A 48 -18.26 -3.57 -1.04
CA ASN A 48 -17.23 -4.36 -1.71
C ASN A 48 -17.38 -4.31 -3.24
N ALA A 49 -18.60 -4.38 -3.76
CA ALA A 49 -18.85 -4.26 -5.20
C ALA A 49 -18.44 -2.89 -5.75
N VAL A 50 -18.84 -1.81 -5.08
CA VAL A 50 -18.42 -0.44 -5.45
C VAL A 50 -16.91 -0.26 -5.39
N PHE A 51 -16.27 -0.84 -4.38
CA PHE A 51 -14.81 -0.79 -4.24
C PHE A 51 -14.11 -1.50 -5.41
N ASP A 52 -14.59 -2.67 -5.81
CA ASP A 52 -14.00 -3.44 -6.93
C ASP A 52 -14.15 -2.71 -8.26
N GLU A 53 -15.33 -2.15 -8.55
CA GLU A 53 -15.57 -1.35 -9.74
C GLU A 53 -14.60 -0.15 -9.82
N ALA A 54 -14.41 0.56 -8.72
CA ALA A 54 -13.48 1.69 -8.67
C ALA A 54 -12.02 1.27 -8.91
N ILE A 55 -11.60 0.12 -8.37
CA ILE A 55 -10.25 -0.44 -8.57
C ILE A 55 -10.05 -0.86 -10.03
N GLU A 56 -11.03 -1.52 -10.64
CA GLU A 56 -10.97 -1.92 -12.05
C GLU A 56 -10.87 -0.71 -12.98
N ALA A 57 -11.68 0.32 -12.73
CA ALA A 57 -11.63 1.56 -13.49
C ALA A 57 -10.26 2.24 -13.41
N ALA A 58 -9.70 2.38 -12.20
CA ALA A 58 -8.39 2.96 -11.98
C ALA A 58 -7.27 2.14 -12.66
N THR A 59 -7.33 0.81 -12.54
CA THR A 59 -6.35 -0.10 -13.15
C THR A 59 -6.41 -0.04 -14.68
N SER A 60 -7.60 0.01 -15.25
CA SER A 60 -7.81 0.15 -16.70
C SER A 60 -7.26 1.48 -17.21
N ALA A 61 -7.56 2.58 -16.52
CA ALA A 61 -7.03 3.89 -16.86
C ALA A 61 -5.49 3.94 -16.79
N TYR A 62 -4.89 3.35 -15.76
CA TYR A 62 -3.44 3.23 -15.62
C TYR A 62 -2.80 2.49 -16.81
N LYS A 63 -3.38 1.35 -17.22
CA LYS A 63 -2.89 0.58 -18.38
C LYS A 63 -2.96 1.39 -19.67
N LYS A 64 -4.09 2.09 -19.90
CA LYS A 64 -4.25 2.96 -21.09
C LYS A 64 -3.22 4.08 -21.14
N LEU A 65 -2.85 4.68 -20.00
CA LEU A 65 -1.79 5.68 -19.96
C LEU A 65 -0.43 5.09 -20.36
N LEU A 66 -0.10 3.89 -19.85
CA LEU A 66 1.15 3.22 -20.23
C LEU A 66 1.19 2.86 -21.72
N GLU A 67 0.07 2.41 -22.28
CA GLU A 67 -0.07 2.10 -23.72
C GLU A 67 0.05 3.36 -24.59
N ALA A 68 -0.43 4.49 -24.10
CA ALA A 68 -0.26 5.81 -24.74
C ALA A 68 1.17 6.38 -24.63
N GLY A 69 2.10 5.65 -23.98
CA GLY A 69 3.49 6.06 -23.84
C GLY A 69 3.78 6.97 -22.66
N VAL A 70 2.81 7.20 -21.75
CA VAL A 70 3.03 7.98 -20.55
C VAL A 70 4.01 7.24 -19.62
N PRO A 71 5.03 7.91 -19.06
CA PRO A 71 5.96 7.29 -18.13
C PRO A 71 5.25 6.72 -16.90
N ALA A 72 5.76 5.59 -16.37
CA ALA A 72 5.16 4.95 -15.19
C ALA A 72 5.13 5.87 -13.96
N GLU A 73 6.09 6.80 -13.86
CA GLU A 73 6.15 7.80 -12.79
C GLU A 73 4.99 8.79 -12.81
N ASP A 74 4.40 9.05 -13.97
CA ASP A 74 3.22 9.90 -14.12
C ASP A 74 1.93 9.07 -14.08
N ALA A 75 1.90 7.93 -14.77
CA ALA A 75 0.76 7.03 -14.76
C ALA A 75 0.37 6.57 -13.33
N ARG A 76 1.36 6.41 -12.43
CA ARG A 76 1.12 6.00 -11.02
C ARG A 76 0.19 6.92 -10.23
N TYR A 77 -0.03 8.16 -10.67
CA TYR A 77 -0.97 9.07 -10.00
C TYR A 77 -2.42 8.56 -10.03
N LEU A 78 -2.73 7.64 -10.96
CA LEU A 78 -4.03 6.95 -11.02
C LEU A 78 -4.11 5.73 -10.08
N LEU A 79 -2.99 5.30 -9.48
CA LEU A 79 -3.02 4.15 -8.58
C LEU A 79 -3.76 4.51 -7.28
N PRO A 80 -4.73 3.68 -6.86
CA PRO A 80 -5.49 3.94 -5.64
C PRO A 80 -4.59 3.77 -4.40
N ASN A 81 -4.95 4.45 -3.32
CA ASN A 81 -4.29 4.29 -2.01
C ASN A 81 -4.34 2.84 -1.48
N ALA A 82 -5.27 2.04 -1.98
CA ALA A 82 -5.40 0.62 -1.68
C ALA A 82 -4.31 -0.23 -2.35
N ALA A 83 -3.56 0.33 -3.32
CA ALA A 83 -2.51 -0.41 -4.02
C ALA A 83 -1.47 -0.97 -3.05
N GLU A 84 -1.16 -2.24 -3.24
CA GLU A 84 -0.17 -2.95 -2.45
C GLU A 84 1.24 -2.55 -2.85
N SER A 85 2.12 -2.38 -1.88
CA SER A 85 3.55 -2.17 -2.11
C SER A 85 4.35 -3.05 -1.16
N LYS A 86 5.49 -3.54 -1.62
CA LYS A 86 6.39 -4.36 -0.81
C LYS A 86 7.43 -3.48 -0.14
N ILE A 87 7.67 -3.72 1.13
CA ILE A 87 8.73 -3.07 1.89
C ILE A 87 9.53 -4.12 2.64
N VAL A 88 10.85 -4.01 2.57
CA VAL A 88 11.78 -4.75 3.41
C VAL A 88 12.33 -3.78 4.44
N VAL A 89 12.22 -4.15 5.71
CA VAL A 89 12.70 -3.32 6.81
C VAL A 89 13.75 -4.11 7.58
N THR A 90 14.90 -3.48 7.83
CA THR A 90 15.96 -4.03 8.67
C THR A 90 16.13 -3.10 9.87
N MET A 91 15.97 -3.64 11.07
CA MET A 91 16.15 -2.91 12.31
C MET A 91 16.66 -3.84 13.42
N ASN A 92 17.27 -3.28 14.44
CA ASN A 92 17.66 -4.05 15.61
C ASN A 92 16.45 -4.32 16.52
N VAL A 93 16.62 -5.27 17.47
CA VAL A 93 15.52 -5.69 18.36
C VAL A 93 15.01 -4.54 19.24
N ARG A 94 15.87 -3.63 19.66
CA ARG A 94 15.46 -2.46 20.48
C ARG A 94 14.51 -1.54 19.67
N GLU A 95 14.85 -1.28 18.42
CA GLU A 95 14.01 -0.48 17.52
C GLU A 95 12.69 -1.18 17.19
N LEU A 96 12.73 -2.51 17.06
CA LEU A 96 11.51 -3.29 16.84
C LEU A 96 10.55 -3.18 18.03
N LEU A 97 11.06 -3.29 19.27
CA LEU A 97 10.27 -3.11 20.48
C LEU A 97 9.74 -1.68 20.59
N HIS A 98 10.54 -0.68 20.25
CA HIS A 98 10.10 0.71 20.19
C HIS A 98 9.01 0.91 19.13
N PHE A 99 9.18 0.34 17.94
CA PHE A 99 8.14 0.35 16.90
C PHE A 99 6.81 -0.21 17.41
N PHE A 100 6.82 -1.38 18.07
CA PHE A 100 5.60 -1.97 18.62
C PHE A 100 4.96 -1.08 19.68
N SER A 101 5.73 -0.43 20.55
CA SER A 101 5.18 0.49 21.55
C SER A 101 4.47 1.69 20.93
N LEU A 102 4.91 2.14 19.74
CA LEU A 102 4.32 3.28 19.04
C LEU A 102 3.17 2.89 18.11
N ARG A 103 3.14 1.66 17.60
CA ARG A 103 2.27 1.27 16.48
C ARG A 103 1.27 0.16 16.79
N CYS A 104 1.39 -0.53 17.92
CA CYS A 104 0.47 -1.60 18.33
C CYS A 104 -0.49 -1.17 19.44
N CYS A 105 -0.93 0.10 19.45
CA CYS A 105 -1.95 0.58 20.38
C CYS A 105 -3.35 0.39 19.80
N ASN A 106 -4.39 0.46 20.66
CA ASN A 106 -5.80 0.31 20.28
C ASN A 106 -6.31 1.35 19.27
N ARG A 107 -5.55 2.43 19.03
CA ARG A 107 -5.83 3.45 18.00
C ARG A 107 -5.08 3.21 16.70
N ALA A 108 -4.24 2.16 16.65
CA ALA A 108 -3.51 1.81 15.44
C ALA A 108 -4.48 1.34 14.35
N GLN A 109 -4.09 1.55 13.11
CA GLN A 109 -4.82 1.00 11.99
C GLN A 109 -4.81 -0.54 12.09
N TRP A 110 -5.92 -1.19 11.78
CA TRP A 110 -6.15 -2.64 11.96
C TRP A 110 -5.00 -3.55 11.49
N ARG A 111 -4.28 -3.17 10.42
CA ARG A 111 -3.12 -3.94 9.95
C ARG A 111 -1.88 -3.88 10.86
N PHE A 112 -1.81 -2.96 11.79
CA PHE A 112 -0.79 -2.97 12.83
C PHE A 112 -1.25 -3.71 14.08
N ALA A 113 -2.55 -3.73 14.36
CA ALA A 113 -3.11 -4.39 15.52
C ALA A 113 -3.11 -5.94 15.40
N SER A 114 -2.96 -6.47 14.19
CA SER A 114 -2.92 -7.92 13.90
C SER A 114 -1.50 -8.53 13.90
N TRP A 115 -0.51 -7.83 14.47
CA TRP A 115 0.90 -8.29 14.54
C TRP A 115 1.26 -8.91 15.87
#